data_9cd898e84e5af2b8704090a3f3d621cd
#
_entry.id   9cd898e84e5af2b8704090a3f3d621cd
#
_cell.length_a   1.000
_cell.length_b   1.000
_cell.length_c   1.000
_cell.angle_alpha   90.00
_cell.angle_beta   90.00
_cell.angle_gamma   90.00
#
_symmetry.space_group_name_H-M   'P 1'
#
loop_
_entity.id
_entity.type
_entity.pdbx_description
1 polymer ?
#
loop_
_entity_poly.entity_id
_entity_poly.type
_entity_poly.pdbx_seq_one_letter_code
_entity_poly.pdbx_strand_id
1 'polypeptide(L)'
;MPRKKSTRNPNGRSSIYLGKDGCWHGRVTMGLKDDGTPDRRHVKRRGDGAYDDVVAAVQQLEREREDGIVRAPRSKSQTVADWLTYWLNDIVGPNIRYKTFEGYEGDIRNHLIPRIGAHKLAKLQHEPERFEKVYIDLAAKGYSQNTVHHVHITVRAAFREAKKRKVITENPFEIVKSPRVDEEEVEPFEVEEIQALLTAALKRRNGVRFVLALALGTRKGESIGFRWSWLNKKTKVLRVRKQRQRQTYRHGCCDPVACAAGRHKTKPCRKPCKAHTNQCPPPCPPGCAKHAIYCPQRTGGVMDVDVKSRAGRRGIRLPDQVFELLMEHEKVQAQERELAGDLWHESDFMFTQPNGNPIDPRSDHNEWKALLAEAEVRDARLHDARHTAATVLLLLGVQLPAIMDIMGWSNTKVAKRYSHVTAAIQTNIAAQVNTLLWGSK
;
A
#
# COMPACT_ATOMS: atom_id res chain seq x y z
N MET A 1 62.94 25.57 39.78
CA MET A 1 62.54 25.12 38.46
C MET A 1 61.14 25.66 38.19
N PRO A 2 60.88 26.44 37.13
CA PRO A 2 59.60 27.04 36.89
C PRO A 2 58.62 25.96 36.33
N ARG A 3 57.40 25.93 36.89
CA ARG A 3 56.30 25.10 36.45
C ARG A 3 55.95 25.44 34.99
N LYS A 4 56.07 24.45 34.07
CA LYS A 4 55.56 24.56 32.70
C LYS A 4 54.05 24.83 32.72
N LYS A 5 53.64 26.00 32.25
CA LYS A 5 52.22 26.34 32.00
C LYS A 5 51.69 25.34 30.98
N SER A 6 50.70 24.54 31.39
CA SER A 6 49.98 23.70 30.44
C SER A 6 49.19 24.63 29.51
N THR A 7 49.59 24.72 28.29
CA THR A 7 48.80 25.38 27.23
C THR A 7 47.50 24.61 27.05
N ARG A 8 46.40 25.15 27.54
CA ARG A 8 45.05 24.64 27.21
C ARG A 8 44.86 24.78 25.69
N ASN A 9 44.52 23.68 25.04
CA ASN A 9 44.16 23.75 23.64
C ASN A 9 43.02 24.77 23.43
N PRO A 10 43.06 25.55 22.34
CA PRO A 10 41.99 26.47 22.00
C PRO A 10 40.62 25.77 21.99
N ASN A 11 39.57 26.50 22.41
CA ASN A 11 38.20 25.95 22.40
C ASN A 11 37.84 25.43 20.99
N GLY A 12 37.37 24.18 20.93
CA GLY A 12 36.94 23.52 19.68
C GLY A 12 37.93 22.55 19.07
N ARG A 13 39.20 22.50 19.52
CA ARG A 13 40.17 21.48 19.07
C ARG A 13 39.99 20.16 19.83
N SER A 14 40.19 19.07 19.10
CA SER A 14 40.22 17.72 19.67
C SER A 14 41.43 17.53 20.60
N SER A 15 41.30 16.69 21.60
CA SER A 15 42.38 16.38 22.54
C SER A 15 42.55 14.89 22.72
N ILE A 16 43.83 14.43 22.72
CA ILE A 16 44.18 13.04 23.01
C ILE A 16 45.12 13.07 24.21
N TYR A 17 44.86 12.26 25.22
CA TYR A 17 45.69 12.23 26.45
C TYR A 17 45.59 10.85 27.12
N LEU A 18 46.65 10.49 27.85
CA LEU A 18 46.68 9.33 28.72
C LEU A 18 46.03 9.69 30.06
N GLY A 19 44.98 8.99 30.43
CA GLY A 19 44.27 9.18 31.69
C GLY A 19 45.00 8.54 32.88
N LYS A 20 44.68 8.95 34.09
CA LYS A 20 45.17 8.36 35.34
C LYS A 20 44.76 6.88 35.49
N ASP A 21 43.76 6.47 34.74
CA ASP A 21 43.23 5.09 34.68
C ASP A 21 44.00 4.18 33.75
N GLY A 22 45.12 4.66 33.18
CA GLY A 22 45.96 3.92 32.25
C GLY A 22 45.36 3.72 30.87
N CYS A 23 44.32 4.50 30.53
CA CYS A 23 43.66 4.46 29.23
C CYS A 23 44.00 5.69 28.40
N TRP A 24 44.08 5.53 27.10
CA TRP A 24 44.10 6.64 26.15
C TRP A 24 42.69 7.16 25.92
N HIS A 25 42.57 8.47 25.99
CA HIS A 25 41.30 9.19 25.85
C HIS A 25 41.38 10.18 24.68
N GLY A 26 40.37 10.18 23.83
CA GLY A 26 40.17 11.17 22.77
C GLY A 26 38.88 11.95 23.01
N ARG A 27 38.90 13.28 22.86
CA ARG A 27 37.72 14.13 22.97
C ARG A 27 37.62 15.02 21.74
N VAL A 28 36.42 15.02 21.11
CA VAL A 28 36.09 15.84 19.94
C VAL A 28 34.81 16.59 20.22
N THR A 29 34.78 17.90 19.96
CA THR A 29 33.56 18.71 20.00
C THR A 29 32.96 18.71 18.59
N MET A 30 31.75 18.16 18.44
CA MET A 30 31.08 17.99 17.15
C MET A 30 30.23 19.21 16.75
N GLY A 31 29.90 20.09 17.68
CA GLY A 31 29.03 21.26 17.51
C GLY A 31 28.23 21.55 18.76
N LEU A 32 27.05 22.11 18.62
CA LEU A 32 26.10 22.37 19.71
C LEU A 32 24.91 21.38 19.58
N LYS A 33 24.38 20.96 20.73
CA LYS A 33 23.11 20.24 20.82
C LYS A 33 21.93 21.23 20.68
N ASP A 34 20.71 20.68 20.53
CA ASP A 34 19.48 21.47 20.44
C ASP A 34 19.23 22.36 21.66
N ASP A 35 19.81 22.02 22.83
CA ASP A 35 19.77 22.80 24.09
C ASP A 35 20.86 23.87 24.20
N GLY A 36 21.65 24.06 23.12
CA GLY A 36 22.76 25.02 23.07
C GLY A 36 24.04 24.57 23.79
N THR A 37 24.05 23.36 24.39
CA THR A 37 25.26 22.83 25.03
C THR A 37 26.21 22.15 24.00
N PRO A 38 27.56 22.19 24.22
CA PRO A 38 28.50 21.54 23.32
C PRO A 38 28.28 20.01 23.23
N ASP A 39 28.14 19.47 22.00
CA ASP A 39 28.18 18.00 21.74
C ASP A 39 29.62 17.52 21.77
N ARG A 40 30.04 16.95 22.89
CA ARG A 40 31.39 16.41 23.09
C ARG A 40 31.39 14.91 23.04
N ARG A 41 32.14 14.35 22.09
CA ARG A 41 32.32 12.90 21.97
C ARG A 41 33.62 12.48 22.61
N HIS A 42 33.57 11.32 23.31
CA HIS A 42 34.67 10.78 24.06
C HIS A 42 34.95 9.35 23.59
N VAL A 43 36.21 9.09 23.22
CA VAL A 43 36.71 7.78 22.86
C VAL A 43 37.68 7.35 23.95
N LYS A 44 37.65 6.06 24.35
CA LYS A 44 38.55 5.50 25.37
C LYS A 44 38.99 4.12 24.90
N ARG A 45 40.31 3.86 24.99
CA ARG A 45 40.91 2.56 24.70
C ARG A 45 41.99 2.22 25.72
N ARG A 46 42.23 0.92 25.93
CA ARG A 46 43.23 0.41 26.86
C ARG A 46 44.00 -0.74 26.19
N GLY A 47 45.30 -0.86 26.46
CA GLY A 47 46.19 -1.94 25.95
C GLY A 47 47.17 -1.45 24.90
N ASP A 48 47.92 -2.37 24.34
CA ASP A 48 48.90 -2.11 23.29
C ASP A 48 48.16 -1.63 22.02
N GLY A 49 48.73 -0.61 21.35
CA GLY A 49 48.09 0.01 20.17
C GLY A 49 46.94 0.98 20.49
N ALA A 50 46.54 1.12 21.76
CA ALA A 50 45.39 1.96 22.16
C ALA A 50 45.54 3.46 21.79
N TYR A 51 46.76 3.95 21.66
CA TYR A 51 47.03 5.32 21.21
C TYR A 51 46.60 5.50 19.75
N ASP A 52 47.09 4.60 18.87
CA ASP A 52 46.79 4.68 17.44
C ASP A 52 45.31 4.45 17.16
N ASP A 53 44.65 3.56 17.90
CA ASP A 53 43.23 3.34 17.84
C ASP A 53 42.43 4.59 18.22
N VAL A 54 42.88 5.35 19.26
CA VAL A 54 42.25 6.60 19.66
C VAL A 54 42.50 7.71 18.66
N VAL A 55 43.72 7.77 18.07
CA VAL A 55 44.06 8.73 17.01
C VAL A 55 43.17 8.49 15.79
N ALA A 56 43.05 7.26 15.32
CA ALA A 56 42.21 6.91 14.20
C ALA A 56 40.73 7.25 14.44
N ALA A 57 40.23 6.96 15.66
CA ALA A 57 38.84 7.26 16.01
C ALA A 57 38.56 8.78 16.14
N VAL A 58 39.53 9.55 16.63
CA VAL A 58 39.45 11.02 16.71
C VAL A 58 39.46 11.61 15.30
N GLN A 59 40.37 11.18 14.43
CA GLN A 59 40.41 11.61 13.03
C GLN A 59 39.10 11.30 12.27
N GLN A 60 38.51 10.13 12.52
CA GLN A 60 37.21 9.78 11.95
C GLN A 60 36.11 10.73 12.42
N LEU A 61 36.05 11.05 13.72
CA LEU A 61 35.09 12.01 14.27
C LEU A 61 35.30 13.43 13.72
N GLU A 62 36.54 13.85 13.48
CA GLU A 62 36.87 15.12 12.86
C GLU A 62 36.39 15.20 11.40
N ARG A 63 36.61 14.15 10.61
CA ARG A 63 36.07 14.04 9.25
C ARG A 63 34.53 14.09 9.26
N GLU A 64 33.89 13.32 10.16
CA GLU A 64 32.43 13.36 10.33
C GLU A 64 31.91 14.76 10.65
N ARG A 65 32.66 15.55 11.44
CA ARG A 65 32.35 16.94 11.76
C ARG A 65 32.51 17.85 10.54
N GLU A 66 33.60 17.72 9.79
CA GLU A 66 33.91 18.50 8.58
C GLU A 66 32.88 18.23 7.47
N ASP A 67 32.46 16.98 7.32
CA ASP A 67 31.40 16.56 6.39
C ASP A 67 30.01 17.04 6.82
N GLY A 68 29.90 17.78 7.94
CA GLY A 68 28.61 18.22 8.49
C GLY A 68 27.74 17.06 9.02
N ILE A 69 28.35 15.89 9.25
CA ILE A 69 27.70 14.72 9.81
C ILE A 69 27.61 14.89 11.34
N VAL A 70 26.89 15.91 11.78
CA VAL A 70 26.53 16.07 13.20
C VAL A 70 25.44 15.05 13.51
N ARG A 71 25.81 13.80 13.68
CA ARG A 71 24.89 12.77 14.16
C ARG A 71 24.73 12.92 15.65
N ALA A 72 23.55 13.35 16.10
CA ALA A 72 23.14 13.10 17.47
C ALA A 72 23.39 11.63 17.85
N PRO A 73 23.75 11.31 19.11
CA PRO A 73 24.07 9.93 19.54
C PRO A 73 22.94 8.89 19.37
N ARG A 74 21.78 9.29 18.83
CA ARG A 74 20.62 8.45 18.53
C ARG A 74 20.93 7.23 17.63
N SER A 75 21.90 7.33 16.70
CA SER A 75 22.10 6.27 15.68
C SER A 75 22.68 4.96 16.21
N LYS A 76 23.53 4.98 17.27
CA LYS A 76 24.15 3.76 17.81
C LYS A 76 23.19 2.91 18.65
N SER A 77 22.10 3.49 19.19
CA SER A 77 21.11 2.79 20.02
C SER A 77 19.81 2.52 19.29
N GLN A 78 19.54 3.18 18.15
CA GLN A 78 18.28 3.07 17.42
C GLN A 78 18.08 1.64 16.88
N THR A 79 16.93 1.06 17.19
CA THR A 79 16.53 -0.24 16.66
C THR A 79 15.93 -0.09 15.26
N VAL A 80 15.84 -1.20 14.54
CA VAL A 80 15.12 -1.26 13.26
C VAL A 80 13.63 -0.96 13.45
N ALA A 81 13.03 -1.40 14.55
CA ALA A 81 11.63 -1.08 14.88
C ALA A 81 11.41 0.44 15.05
N ASP A 82 12.31 1.12 15.76
CA ASP A 82 12.24 2.58 15.95
C ASP A 82 12.35 3.32 14.62
N TRP A 83 13.31 2.89 13.77
CA TRP A 83 13.50 3.48 12.46
C TRP A 83 12.29 3.27 11.55
N LEU A 84 11.79 2.03 11.41
CA LEU A 84 10.66 1.71 10.55
C LEU A 84 9.40 2.44 10.99
N THR A 85 9.17 2.56 12.29
CA THR A 85 8.03 3.30 12.86
C THR A 85 8.13 4.79 12.55
N TYR A 86 9.30 5.39 12.77
CA TYR A 86 9.55 6.80 12.46
C TYR A 86 9.44 7.06 10.95
N TRP A 87 10.06 6.20 10.11
CA TRP A 87 9.98 6.33 8.66
C TRP A 87 8.52 6.28 8.16
N LEU A 88 7.73 5.35 8.70
CA LEU A 88 6.33 5.21 8.29
C LEU A 88 5.48 6.42 8.70
N ASN A 89 5.58 6.86 9.95
CA ASN A 89 4.66 7.87 10.49
C ASN A 89 5.07 9.29 10.11
N ASP A 90 6.36 9.60 10.20
CA ASP A 90 6.85 10.98 10.16
C ASP A 90 7.43 11.35 8.78
N ILE A 91 7.94 10.37 8.01
CA ILE A 91 8.58 10.64 6.73
C ILE A 91 7.64 10.40 5.56
N VAL A 92 7.12 9.18 5.43
CA VAL A 92 6.31 8.81 4.26
C VAL A 92 4.82 8.98 4.48
N GLY A 93 4.32 8.74 5.69
CA GLY A 93 2.90 8.78 6.02
C GLY A 93 2.17 10.03 5.56
N PRO A 94 2.72 11.25 5.82
CA PRO A 94 2.11 12.49 5.36
C PRO A 94 1.99 12.65 3.84
N ASN A 95 2.85 11.93 3.08
CA ASN A 95 3.00 12.12 1.63
C ASN A 95 2.45 10.98 0.78
N ILE A 96 1.92 9.92 1.40
CA ILE A 96 1.40 8.75 0.68
C ILE A 96 -0.10 8.59 0.89
N ARG A 97 -0.74 7.86 -0.05
CA ARG A 97 -2.15 7.53 0.10
C ARG A 97 -2.36 6.56 1.24
N TYR A 98 -3.53 6.69 1.89
CA TYR A 98 -3.89 5.86 3.03
C TYR A 98 -3.71 4.35 2.79
N LYS A 99 -4.14 3.83 1.63
CA LYS A 99 -3.97 2.40 1.30
C LYS A 99 -2.51 1.96 1.17
N THR A 100 -1.63 2.84 0.71
CA THR A 100 -0.18 2.58 0.68
C THR A 100 0.40 2.58 2.09
N PHE A 101 -0.04 3.55 2.92
CA PHE A 101 0.32 3.58 4.33
C PHE A 101 -0.11 2.30 5.06
N GLU A 102 -1.36 1.87 4.87
CA GLU A 102 -1.92 0.66 5.48
C GLU A 102 -1.15 -0.60 5.06
N GLY A 103 -0.72 -0.68 3.79
CA GLY A 103 0.14 -1.76 3.30
C GLY A 103 1.51 -1.76 3.99
N TYR A 104 2.19 -0.62 4.02
CA TYR A 104 3.49 -0.49 4.70
C TYR A 104 3.38 -0.78 6.21
N GLU A 105 2.33 -0.27 6.87
CA GLU A 105 2.07 -0.56 8.28
C GLU A 105 1.89 -2.06 8.52
N GLY A 106 1.13 -2.73 7.66
CA GLY A 106 0.93 -4.17 7.72
C GLY A 106 2.23 -4.96 7.58
N ASP A 107 3.05 -4.62 6.58
CA ASP A 107 4.36 -5.25 6.36
C ASP A 107 5.30 -5.05 7.54
N ILE A 108 5.39 -3.82 8.05
CA ILE A 108 6.25 -3.47 9.18
C ILE A 108 5.81 -4.21 10.44
N ARG A 109 4.54 -4.10 10.81
CA ARG A 109 4.02 -4.62 12.08
C ARG A 109 3.96 -6.13 12.11
N ASN A 110 3.55 -6.78 11.02
CA ASN A 110 3.29 -8.22 11.02
C ASN A 110 4.50 -9.04 10.56
N HIS A 111 5.38 -8.47 9.75
CA HIS A 111 6.45 -9.21 9.09
C HIS A 111 7.85 -8.76 9.49
N LEU A 112 8.12 -7.46 9.55
CA LEU A 112 9.47 -6.94 9.78
C LEU A 112 9.80 -6.82 11.27
N ILE A 113 8.99 -6.10 12.06
CA ILE A 113 9.26 -5.89 13.49
C ILE A 113 9.42 -7.21 14.26
N PRO A 114 8.57 -8.24 14.08
CA PRO A 114 8.70 -9.49 14.82
C PRO A 114 9.98 -10.28 14.51
N ARG A 115 10.64 -10.03 13.37
CA ARG A 115 11.82 -10.78 12.90
C ARG A 115 13.12 -10.02 13.07
N ILE A 116 13.11 -8.74 12.75
CA ILE A 116 14.33 -7.92 12.72
C ILE A 116 14.23 -6.64 13.55
N GLY A 117 13.07 -6.33 14.13
CA GLY A 117 12.81 -5.07 14.81
C GLY A 117 13.74 -4.78 16.00
N ALA A 118 14.14 -5.80 16.76
CA ALA A 118 15.01 -5.67 17.92
C ALA A 118 16.49 -5.42 17.56
N HIS A 119 16.90 -5.66 16.30
CA HIS A 119 18.27 -5.44 15.88
C HIS A 119 18.61 -3.96 15.84
N LYS A 120 19.89 -3.65 16.15
CA LYS A 120 20.41 -2.29 15.99
C LYS A 120 20.53 -1.97 14.50
N LEU A 121 20.01 -0.83 14.10
CA LEU A 121 20.02 -0.38 12.70
C LEU A 121 21.45 -0.27 12.16
N ALA A 122 22.38 0.28 12.98
CA ALA A 122 23.79 0.42 12.62
C ALA A 122 24.51 -0.93 12.41
N LYS A 123 24.02 -2.01 13.02
CA LYS A 123 24.58 -3.36 12.82
C LYS A 123 23.95 -4.03 11.60
N LEU A 124 22.62 -3.95 11.49
CA LEU A 124 21.88 -4.66 10.46
C LEU A 124 22.20 -4.16 9.04
N GLN A 125 22.70 -2.93 8.88
CA GLN A 125 23.14 -2.43 7.57
C GLN A 125 24.25 -3.27 6.92
N HIS A 126 25.04 -4.02 7.71
CA HIS A 126 26.14 -4.88 7.26
C HIS A 126 25.74 -6.37 7.24
N GLU A 127 24.48 -6.72 7.50
CA GLU A 127 24.01 -8.11 7.58
C GLU A 127 22.89 -8.35 6.54
N PRO A 128 23.17 -8.32 5.21
CA PRO A 128 22.15 -8.51 4.17
C PRO A 128 21.42 -9.86 4.26
N GLU A 129 22.10 -10.91 4.72
CA GLU A 129 21.57 -12.26 4.92
C GLU A 129 20.39 -12.31 5.91
N ARG A 130 20.27 -11.35 6.81
CA ARG A 130 19.14 -11.27 7.73
C ARG A 130 17.84 -10.97 7.01
N PHE A 131 17.88 -10.15 5.97
CA PHE A 131 16.70 -9.84 5.16
C PHE A 131 16.31 -11.02 4.29
N GLU A 132 17.29 -11.73 3.71
CA GLU A 132 17.06 -12.94 2.94
C GLU A 132 16.39 -14.02 3.81
N LYS A 133 16.84 -14.17 5.06
CA LYS A 133 16.21 -15.06 6.03
C LYS A 133 14.75 -14.68 6.32
N VAL A 134 14.42 -13.40 6.40
CA VAL A 134 13.02 -12.95 6.55
C VAL A 134 12.17 -13.46 5.40
N TYR A 135 12.67 -13.42 4.16
CA TYR A 135 11.92 -13.88 2.99
C TYR A 135 11.75 -15.40 2.99
N ILE A 136 12.79 -16.15 3.36
CA ILE A 136 12.73 -17.61 3.50
C ILE A 136 11.71 -17.99 4.59
N ASP A 137 11.75 -17.34 5.75
CA ASP A 137 10.82 -17.59 6.85
C ASP A 137 9.36 -17.29 6.49
N LEU A 138 9.13 -16.25 5.66
CA LEU A 138 7.79 -15.92 5.17
C LEU A 138 7.28 -16.98 4.18
N ALA A 139 8.12 -17.39 3.24
CA ALA A 139 7.79 -18.44 2.28
C ALA A 139 7.50 -19.78 2.98
N ALA A 140 8.32 -20.15 3.96
CA ALA A 140 8.12 -21.36 4.78
C ALA A 140 6.81 -21.34 5.59
N LYS A 141 6.28 -20.14 5.92
CA LYS A 141 4.97 -19.96 6.56
C LYS A 141 3.80 -19.93 5.59
N GLY A 142 4.04 -20.19 4.30
CA GLY A 142 3.00 -20.25 3.27
C GLY A 142 2.52 -18.88 2.76
N TYR A 143 3.26 -17.79 3.00
CA TYR A 143 2.94 -16.51 2.39
C TYR A 143 3.25 -16.53 0.89
N SER A 144 2.37 -15.92 0.07
CA SER A 144 2.56 -15.84 -1.37
C SER A 144 3.82 -15.04 -1.73
N GLN A 145 4.42 -15.35 -2.88
CA GLN A 145 5.58 -14.62 -3.42
C GLN A 145 5.29 -13.11 -3.55
N ASN A 146 4.08 -12.75 -3.92
CA ASN A 146 3.63 -11.36 -3.94
C ASN A 146 3.72 -10.69 -2.57
N THR A 147 3.30 -11.37 -1.50
CA THR A 147 3.41 -10.84 -0.13
C THR A 147 4.87 -10.63 0.27
N VAL A 148 5.74 -11.62 0.00
CA VAL A 148 7.18 -11.51 0.30
C VAL A 148 7.82 -10.35 -0.47
N HIS A 149 7.45 -10.19 -1.75
CA HIS A 149 7.90 -9.07 -2.57
C HIS A 149 7.44 -7.70 -2.03
N HIS A 150 6.20 -7.59 -1.54
CA HIS A 150 5.72 -6.36 -0.91
C HIS A 150 6.52 -6.00 0.34
N VAL A 151 6.81 -6.99 1.19
CA VAL A 151 7.68 -6.79 2.36
C VAL A 151 9.06 -6.30 1.94
N HIS A 152 9.65 -6.86 0.87
CA HIS A 152 10.92 -6.39 0.31
C HIS A 152 10.83 -4.93 -0.15
N ILE A 153 9.79 -4.56 -0.91
CA ILE A 153 9.60 -3.17 -1.38
C ILE A 153 9.54 -2.21 -0.20
N THR A 154 8.80 -2.56 0.85
CA THR A 154 8.60 -1.74 2.04
C THR A 154 9.93 -1.50 2.76
N VAL A 155 10.66 -2.57 3.09
CA VAL A 155 11.91 -2.45 3.85
C VAL A 155 13.02 -1.80 3.01
N ARG A 156 13.10 -2.11 1.72
CA ARG A 156 14.04 -1.46 0.78
C ARG A 156 13.81 0.04 0.70
N ALA A 157 12.55 0.49 0.64
CA ALA A 157 12.21 1.91 0.63
C ALA A 157 12.67 2.61 1.92
N ALA A 158 12.45 1.98 3.08
CA ALA A 158 12.85 2.51 4.37
C ALA A 158 14.38 2.60 4.52
N PHE A 159 15.13 1.59 4.08
CA PHE A 159 16.59 1.60 4.16
C PHE A 159 17.25 2.53 3.13
N ARG A 160 16.65 2.68 1.95
CA ARG A 160 17.07 3.70 0.98
C ARG A 160 16.94 5.11 1.56
N GLU A 161 15.85 5.39 2.27
CA GLU A 161 15.65 6.68 2.93
C GLU A 161 16.61 6.85 4.13
N ALA A 162 16.92 5.78 4.87
CA ALA A 162 17.92 5.81 5.94
C ALA A 162 19.32 6.19 5.40
N LYS A 163 19.73 5.62 4.28
CA LYS A 163 21.00 5.98 3.61
C LYS A 163 20.99 7.42 3.12
N LYS A 164 19.90 7.84 2.45
CA LYS A 164 19.73 9.22 1.97
C LYS A 164 19.82 10.25 3.10
N ARG A 165 19.26 9.94 4.27
CA ARG A 165 19.32 10.79 5.47
C ARG A 165 20.59 10.60 6.28
N LYS A 166 21.54 9.82 5.80
CA LYS A 166 22.82 9.51 6.48
C LYS A 166 22.63 8.90 7.88
N VAL A 167 21.48 8.23 8.12
CA VAL A 167 21.22 7.46 9.36
C VAL A 167 22.03 6.18 9.38
N ILE A 168 22.25 5.59 8.19
CA ILE A 168 23.15 4.47 7.92
C ILE A 168 24.15 4.88 6.85
N THR A 169 25.30 4.19 6.81
CA THR A 169 26.38 4.43 5.82
C THR A 169 26.20 3.55 4.58
N GLU A 170 25.71 2.33 4.77
CA GLU A 170 25.54 1.34 3.71
C GLU A 170 24.08 0.92 3.59
N ASN A 171 23.67 0.56 2.38
CA ASN A 171 22.33 0.06 2.15
C ASN A 171 22.40 -1.43 1.79
N PRO A 172 21.97 -2.35 2.66
CA PRO A 172 22.02 -3.79 2.40
C PRO A 172 21.24 -4.20 1.14
N PHE A 173 20.28 -3.39 0.70
CA PHE A 173 19.49 -3.64 -0.50
C PHE A 173 20.20 -3.33 -1.83
N GLU A 174 21.46 -2.94 -1.78
CA GLU A 174 22.37 -2.96 -2.95
C GLU A 174 22.82 -4.39 -3.27
N ILE A 175 22.82 -5.27 -2.25
CA ILE A 175 23.22 -6.68 -2.34
C ILE A 175 21.99 -7.60 -2.36
N VAL A 176 21.02 -7.38 -1.45
CA VAL A 176 19.82 -8.22 -1.29
C VAL A 176 18.96 -8.18 -2.55
N LYS A 177 18.80 -9.34 -3.18
CA LYS A 177 17.98 -9.47 -4.39
C LYS A 177 16.48 -9.43 -4.03
N SER A 178 15.71 -8.82 -4.93
CA SER A 178 14.24 -8.85 -4.83
C SER A 178 13.73 -10.29 -5.01
N PRO A 179 12.82 -10.76 -4.14
CA PRO A 179 12.11 -12.01 -4.39
C PRO A 179 11.44 -11.99 -5.77
N ARG A 180 11.53 -13.10 -6.48
CA ARG A 180 10.84 -13.26 -7.76
C ARG A 180 9.34 -13.27 -7.51
N VAL A 181 8.61 -12.68 -8.42
CA VAL A 181 7.16 -12.74 -8.46
C VAL A 181 6.82 -13.38 -9.79
N ASP A 182 6.16 -14.51 -9.74
CA ASP A 182 5.59 -15.10 -10.94
C ASP A 182 4.43 -14.21 -11.37
N GLU A 183 4.47 -13.73 -12.61
CA GLU A 183 3.35 -13.01 -13.18
C GLU A 183 2.21 -14.03 -13.36
N GLU A 184 1.19 -13.88 -12.53
CA GLU A 184 -0.06 -14.65 -12.68
C GLU A 184 -0.67 -14.27 -14.01
N GLU A 185 -0.72 -15.21 -14.93
CA GLU A 185 -1.40 -15.05 -16.22
C GLU A 185 -2.89 -14.88 -15.94
N VAL A 186 -3.44 -13.76 -16.38
CA VAL A 186 -4.86 -13.48 -16.17
C VAL A 186 -5.63 -14.12 -17.32
N GLU A 187 -6.38 -15.15 -17.01
CA GLU A 187 -7.32 -15.77 -17.92
C GLU A 187 -8.57 -14.89 -18.08
N PRO A 188 -8.80 -14.25 -19.25
CA PRO A 188 -10.05 -13.55 -19.51
C PRO A 188 -11.23 -14.52 -19.52
N PHE A 189 -12.43 -14.02 -19.30
CA PHE A 189 -13.64 -14.82 -19.49
C PHE A 189 -13.86 -15.13 -20.97
N GLU A 190 -14.29 -16.34 -21.25
CA GLU A 190 -14.75 -16.75 -22.58
C GLU A 190 -16.08 -16.06 -22.94
N VAL A 191 -16.44 -16.08 -24.24
CA VAL A 191 -17.65 -15.39 -24.72
C VAL A 191 -18.91 -15.94 -24.05
N GLU A 192 -18.98 -17.25 -23.89
CA GLU A 192 -20.08 -17.96 -23.25
C GLU A 192 -20.20 -17.61 -21.77
N GLU A 193 -19.06 -17.51 -21.07
CA GLU A 193 -19.01 -17.05 -19.68
C GLU A 193 -19.49 -15.59 -19.55
N ILE A 194 -19.09 -14.71 -20.46
CA ILE A 194 -19.54 -13.31 -20.49
C ILE A 194 -21.06 -13.25 -20.67
N GLN A 195 -21.61 -14.01 -21.63
CA GLN A 195 -23.05 -14.04 -21.92
C GLN A 195 -23.86 -14.56 -20.72
N ALA A 196 -23.39 -15.61 -20.06
CA ALA A 196 -24.00 -16.15 -18.86
C ALA A 196 -23.99 -15.13 -17.71
N LEU A 197 -22.84 -14.46 -17.50
CA LEU A 197 -22.69 -13.41 -16.48
C LEU A 197 -23.59 -12.21 -16.77
N LEU A 198 -23.70 -11.75 -18.01
CA LEU A 198 -24.58 -10.66 -18.38
C LEU A 198 -26.06 -11.03 -18.14
N THR A 199 -26.46 -12.24 -18.55
CA THR A 199 -27.82 -12.75 -18.34
C THR A 199 -28.19 -12.82 -16.85
N ALA A 200 -27.30 -13.36 -16.03
CA ALA A 200 -27.51 -13.42 -14.58
C ALA A 200 -27.47 -12.03 -13.94
N ALA A 201 -26.58 -11.13 -14.38
CA ALA A 201 -26.49 -9.77 -13.87
C ALA A 201 -27.78 -8.98 -14.11
N LEU A 202 -28.39 -9.11 -15.28
CA LEU A 202 -29.63 -8.38 -15.63
C LEU A 202 -30.84 -8.79 -14.77
N LYS A 203 -30.82 -9.97 -14.15
CA LYS A 203 -31.86 -10.40 -13.20
C LYS A 203 -31.69 -9.74 -11.80
N ARG A 204 -30.56 -9.11 -11.53
CA ARG A 204 -30.22 -8.53 -10.22
C ARG A 204 -30.48 -7.03 -10.20
N ARG A 205 -31.05 -6.54 -9.12
CA ARG A 205 -31.39 -5.12 -8.92
C ARG A 205 -30.26 -4.16 -9.30
N ASN A 206 -29.05 -4.39 -8.84
CA ASN A 206 -27.87 -3.55 -9.13
C ASN A 206 -26.94 -4.20 -10.16
N GLY A 207 -27.41 -5.12 -10.97
CA GLY A 207 -26.59 -5.93 -11.88
C GLY A 207 -25.90 -5.10 -12.97
N VAL A 208 -26.46 -3.98 -13.36
CA VAL A 208 -25.90 -3.07 -14.38
C VAL A 208 -24.46 -2.63 -14.03
N ARG A 209 -24.09 -2.56 -12.75
CA ARG A 209 -22.71 -2.26 -12.35
C ARG A 209 -21.70 -3.35 -12.79
N PHE A 210 -22.15 -4.60 -12.86
CA PHE A 210 -21.31 -5.72 -13.38
C PHE A 210 -21.26 -5.70 -14.91
N VAL A 211 -22.35 -5.28 -15.56
CA VAL A 211 -22.34 -5.00 -17.00
C VAL A 211 -21.31 -3.93 -17.35
N LEU A 212 -21.27 -2.83 -16.58
CA LEU A 212 -20.25 -1.78 -16.73
C LEU A 212 -18.80 -2.31 -16.54
N ALA A 213 -18.60 -3.26 -15.63
CA ALA A 213 -17.29 -3.87 -15.42
C ALA A 213 -16.88 -4.79 -16.58
N LEU A 214 -17.79 -5.62 -17.09
CA LEU A 214 -17.57 -6.54 -18.19
C LEU A 214 -17.42 -5.85 -19.55
N ALA A 215 -18.25 -4.82 -19.82
CA ALA A 215 -18.24 -4.13 -21.10
C ALA A 215 -17.21 -3.01 -21.19
N LEU A 216 -17.00 -2.25 -20.13
CA LEU A 216 -16.23 -1.00 -20.12
C LEU A 216 -15.04 -1.03 -19.16
N GLY A 217 -14.82 -2.14 -18.48
CA GLY A 217 -13.67 -2.35 -17.61
C GLY A 217 -13.62 -1.40 -16.42
N THR A 218 -14.77 -1.00 -15.86
CA THR A 218 -14.80 -0.15 -14.67
C THR A 218 -14.23 -0.91 -13.46
N ARG A 219 -13.49 -0.19 -12.60
CA ARG A 219 -12.97 -0.81 -11.38
C ARG A 219 -14.09 -0.96 -10.35
N LYS A 220 -14.03 -1.99 -9.52
CA LYS A 220 -14.97 -2.25 -8.42
C LYS A 220 -15.34 -0.96 -7.65
N GLY A 221 -14.35 -0.25 -7.15
CA GLY A 221 -14.59 0.96 -6.39
C GLY A 221 -15.14 2.13 -7.21
N GLU A 222 -14.88 2.18 -8.52
CA GLU A 222 -15.47 3.13 -9.45
C GLU A 222 -16.97 2.82 -9.62
N SER A 223 -17.32 1.55 -9.92
CA SER A 223 -18.70 1.12 -10.16
C SER A 223 -19.63 1.43 -8.97
N ILE A 224 -19.26 1.04 -7.76
CA ILE A 224 -20.06 1.33 -6.56
C ILE A 224 -19.99 2.79 -6.09
N GLY A 225 -19.12 3.59 -6.69
CA GLY A 225 -18.93 5.01 -6.40
C GLY A 225 -19.54 5.94 -7.44
N PHE A 226 -20.14 5.43 -8.52
CA PHE A 226 -20.77 6.25 -9.54
C PHE A 226 -21.96 7.05 -9.00
N ARG A 227 -22.12 8.27 -9.55
CA ARG A 227 -23.19 9.19 -9.20
C ARG A 227 -23.97 9.61 -10.43
N TRP A 228 -25.27 9.84 -10.26
CA TRP A 228 -26.14 10.32 -11.34
C TRP A 228 -25.67 11.66 -11.91
N SER A 229 -25.20 12.56 -11.07
CA SER A 229 -24.64 13.86 -11.47
C SER A 229 -23.38 13.76 -12.34
N TRP A 230 -22.75 12.58 -12.43
CA TRP A 230 -21.57 12.36 -13.28
C TRP A 230 -21.92 11.80 -14.66
N LEU A 231 -23.18 11.45 -14.89
CA LEU A 231 -23.70 11.01 -16.18
C LEU A 231 -24.26 12.20 -16.96
N ASN A 232 -23.67 12.48 -18.12
CA ASN A 232 -24.30 13.38 -19.08
C ASN A 232 -25.25 12.57 -19.97
N LYS A 233 -26.55 12.69 -19.72
CA LYS A 233 -27.56 11.92 -20.44
C LYS A 233 -27.65 12.29 -21.94
N LYS A 234 -27.32 13.53 -22.33
CA LYS A 234 -27.36 13.97 -23.74
C LYS A 234 -26.23 13.34 -24.55
N THR A 235 -25.02 13.30 -23.99
CA THR A 235 -23.83 12.77 -24.68
C THR A 235 -23.55 11.31 -24.35
N LYS A 236 -24.33 10.71 -23.43
CA LYS A 236 -24.16 9.37 -22.89
C LYS A 236 -22.75 9.12 -22.32
N VAL A 237 -22.15 10.15 -21.71
CA VAL A 237 -20.79 10.09 -21.14
C VAL A 237 -20.86 10.00 -19.61
N LEU A 238 -20.38 8.89 -19.05
CA LEU A 238 -20.20 8.68 -17.62
C LEU A 238 -18.79 9.09 -17.21
N ARG A 239 -18.65 10.02 -16.26
CA ARG A 239 -17.37 10.52 -15.78
C ARG A 239 -16.90 9.77 -14.55
N VAL A 240 -15.71 9.20 -14.61
CA VAL A 240 -15.04 8.59 -13.44
C VAL A 240 -14.29 9.69 -12.69
N ARG A 241 -14.69 10.00 -11.46
CA ARG A 241 -14.09 11.05 -10.61
C ARG A 241 -13.50 10.51 -9.33
N LYS A 242 -14.24 9.66 -8.64
CA LYS A 242 -13.89 9.07 -7.36
C LYS A 242 -14.11 7.56 -7.38
N GLN A 243 -13.57 6.89 -6.40
CA GLN A 243 -13.81 5.49 -6.13
C GLN A 243 -14.18 5.29 -4.67
N ARG A 244 -15.09 4.37 -4.41
CA ARG A 244 -15.50 4.00 -3.07
C ARG A 244 -14.61 2.86 -2.56
N GLN A 245 -14.02 3.04 -1.37
CA GLN A 245 -13.15 2.03 -0.78
C GLN A 245 -13.31 1.98 0.74
N ARG A 246 -13.05 0.81 1.31
CA ARG A 246 -12.96 0.65 2.76
C ARG A 246 -11.55 0.96 3.23
N GLN A 247 -11.45 1.77 4.27
CA GLN A 247 -10.23 2.05 5.02
C GLN A 247 -10.37 1.52 6.44
N THR A 248 -9.28 1.07 7.05
CA THR A 248 -9.27 0.64 8.44
C THR A 248 -9.62 1.82 9.35
N TYR A 249 -10.48 1.57 10.34
CA TYR A 249 -10.79 2.61 11.31
C TYR A 249 -9.56 2.96 12.16
N ARG A 250 -9.40 4.24 12.44
CA ARG A 250 -8.38 4.79 13.35
C ARG A 250 -9.02 5.65 14.41
N HIS A 251 -8.41 5.69 15.57
CA HIS A 251 -8.77 6.64 16.60
C HIS A 251 -8.46 8.06 16.15
N GLY A 252 -9.42 8.97 16.31
CA GLY A 252 -9.22 10.41 16.18
C GLY A 252 -9.10 11.12 17.54
N CYS A 253 -9.23 10.37 18.64
CA CYS A 253 -9.08 10.88 19.99
C CYS A 253 -7.60 10.92 20.43
N CYS A 254 -7.31 11.70 21.47
CA CYS A 254 -5.97 11.87 22.02
C CYS A 254 -5.47 10.65 22.82
N ASP A 255 -6.36 9.81 23.36
CA ASP A 255 -6.02 8.59 24.09
C ASP A 255 -6.74 7.35 23.51
N PRO A 256 -6.11 6.67 22.54
CA PRO A 256 -6.66 5.46 21.94
C PRO A 256 -6.82 4.30 22.92
N VAL A 257 -6.00 4.18 23.94
CA VAL A 257 -6.02 3.10 24.93
C VAL A 257 -7.23 3.26 25.85
N ALA A 258 -7.39 4.42 26.44
CA ALA A 258 -8.51 4.71 27.32
C ALA A 258 -9.85 4.77 26.56
N CYS A 259 -9.86 5.27 25.32
CA CYS A 259 -11.06 5.40 24.50
C CYS A 259 -11.80 4.07 24.29
N ALA A 260 -11.09 2.97 24.14
CA ALA A 260 -11.66 1.65 23.88
C ALA A 260 -11.55 0.68 25.09
N ALA A 261 -11.23 1.19 26.27
CA ALA A 261 -10.95 0.38 27.47
C ALA A 261 -12.04 -0.68 27.76
N GLY A 262 -13.34 -0.29 27.67
CA GLY A 262 -14.48 -1.22 27.88
C GLY A 262 -14.69 -2.27 26.79
N ARG A 263 -13.93 -2.21 25.69
CA ARG A 263 -14.00 -3.15 24.55
C ARG A 263 -12.81 -4.12 24.50
N HIS A 264 -11.83 -3.93 25.38
CA HIS A 264 -10.69 -4.82 25.44
C HIS A 264 -11.08 -6.17 26.05
N LYS A 265 -10.70 -7.23 25.35
CA LYS A 265 -10.81 -8.58 25.88
C LYS A 265 -9.66 -8.82 26.86
N THR A 266 -9.97 -8.90 28.14
CA THR A 266 -8.98 -9.03 29.21
C THR A 266 -8.63 -10.49 29.53
N LYS A 267 -9.55 -11.43 29.25
CA LYS A 267 -9.40 -12.85 29.55
C LYS A 267 -9.62 -13.75 28.33
N PRO A 268 -8.99 -14.91 28.23
CA PRO A 268 -9.29 -15.89 27.20
C PRO A 268 -10.75 -16.37 27.30
N CYS A 269 -11.30 -16.82 26.16
CA CYS A 269 -12.63 -17.42 26.18
C CYS A 269 -12.63 -18.71 26.98
N ARG A 270 -13.72 -18.97 27.75
CA ARG A 270 -13.98 -20.26 28.34
C ARG A 270 -14.29 -21.29 27.25
N LYS A 271 -13.81 -22.50 27.38
CA LYS A 271 -14.12 -23.61 26.47
C LYS A 271 -15.25 -24.48 27.04
N PRO A 272 -16.22 -24.92 26.20
CA PRO A 272 -16.41 -24.58 24.79
C PRO A 272 -16.91 -23.15 24.62
N CYS A 273 -16.40 -22.45 23.58
CA CYS A 273 -16.80 -21.06 23.29
C CYS A 273 -18.02 -21.05 22.37
N LYS A 274 -19.16 -20.53 22.84
CA LYS A 274 -20.38 -20.36 22.02
C LYS A 274 -20.39 -19.06 21.18
N ALA A 275 -19.48 -18.14 21.47
CA ALA A 275 -19.46 -16.82 20.83
C ALA A 275 -18.63 -16.78 19.53
N HIS A 276 -17.76 -17.77 19.29
CA HIS A 276 -16.89 -17.82 18.12
C HIS A 276 -16.99 -19.19 17.46
N THR A 277 -17.33 -19.21 16.19
CA THR A 277 -17.44 -20.44 15.37
C THR A 277 -16.08 -21.00 14.99
N ASN A 278 -15.06 -20.13 14.90
CA ASN A 278 -13.68 -20.46 14.56
C ASN A 278 -12.77 -20.21 15.76
N GLN A 279 -11.50 -19.93 15.52
CA GLN A 279 -10.53 -19.67 16.57
C GLN A 279 -10.91 -18.44 17.41
N CYS A 280 -10.92 -18.62 18.74
CA CYS A 280 -11.15 -17.53 19.68
C CYS A 280 -10.02 -16.49 19.59
N PRO A 281 -10.33 -15.18 19.47
CA PRO A 281 -9.29 -14.17 19.50
C PRO A 281 -8.58 -14.17 20.87
N PRO A 282 -7.25 -13.96 20.90
CA PRO A 282 -6.52 -13.86 22.15
C PRO A 282 -6.95 -12.61 22.96
N PRO A 283 -6.66 -12.55 24.25
CA PRO A 283 -6.78 -11.33 25.02
C PRO A 283 -5.98 -10.17 24.41
N CYS A 284 -6.46 -8.96 24.60
CA CYS A 284 -5.74 -7.77 24.16
C CYS A 284 -4.43 -7.60 24.96
N PRO A 285 -3.33 -7.24 24.31
CA PRO A 285 -2.10 -6.92 25.03
C PRO A 285 -2.27 -5.62 25.86
N PRO A 286 -1.44 -5.44 26.91
CA PRO A 286 -1.37 -4.16 27.62
C PRO A 286 -1.11 -2.99 26.65
N GLY A 287 -1.77 -1.85 26.88
CA GLY A 287 -1.63 -0.67 26.03
C GLY A 287 -2.21 -0.82 24.61
N CYS A 288 -3.16 -1.73 24.42
CA CYS A 288 -3.79 -1.96 23.12
C CYS A 288 -4.57 -0.72 22.65
N ALA A 289 -4.15 -0.13 21.57
CA ALA A 289 -4.83 0.97 20.86
C ALA A 289 -5.73 0.48 19.71
N LYS A 290 -6.14 -0.79 19.72
CA LYS A 290 -7.09 -1.34 18.74
C LYS A 290 -8.53 -0.95 19.11
N HIS A 291 -9.48 -1.42 18.31
CA HIS A 291 -10.92 -1.16 18.51
C HIS A 291 -11.40 0.25 18.14
N ALA A 292 -10.66 0.93 17.25
CA ALA A 292 -11.00 2.26 16.74
C ALA A 292 -12.42 2.36 16.15
N ILE A 293 -13.04 1.24 15.76
CA ILE A 293 -14.44 1.21 15.30
C ILE A 293 -15.43 1.74 16.37
N TYR A 294 -15.06 1.64 17.65
CA TYR A 294 -15.88 2.14 18.77
C TYR A 294 -15.51 3.55 19.20
N CYS A 295 -14.47 4.16 18.61
CA CYS A 295 -14.08 5.53 18.92
C CYS A 295 -15.12 6.51 18.37
N PRO A 296 -15.70 7.41 19.20
CA PRO A 296 -16.64 8.43 18.73
C PRO A 296 -16.02 9.36 17.66
N GLN A 297 -14.73 9.62 17.76
CA GLN A 297 -13.96 10.45 16.82
C GLN A 297 -13.23 9.63 15.77
N ARG A 298 -13.69 8.39 15.50
CA ARG A 298 -13.01 7.52 14.54
C ARG A 298 -12.95 8.14 13.16
N THR A 299 -11.83 7.89 12.47
CA THR A 299 -11.64 8.16 11.05
C THR A 299 -11.55 6.84 10.28
N GLY A 300 -11.73 6.89 8.95
CA GLY A 300 -11.75 5.69 8.12
C GLY A 300 -13.17 5.13 7.89
N GLY A 301 -13.28 3.85 7.63
CA GLY A 301 -14.51 3.20 7.19
C GLY A 301 -14.68 3.21 5.67
N VAL A 302 -15.90 3.23 5.17
CA VAL A 302 -16.16 3.30 3.72
C VAL A 302 -16.20 4.75 3.29
N MET A 303 -15.33 5.11 2.36
CA MET A 303 -15.08 6.49 1.93
C MET A 303 -14.99 6.59 0.41
N ASP A 304 -15.36 7.76 -0.11
CA ASP A 304 -15.14 8.13 -1.49
C ASP A 304 -13.81 8.88 -1.60
N VAL A 305 -12.86 8.28 -2.31
CA VAL A 305 -11.52 8.85 -2.50
C VAL A 305 -11.26 9.12 -3.98
N ASP A 306 -10.35 10.03 -4.24
CA ASP A 306 -9.93 10.34 -5.61
C ASP A 306 -9.32 9.11 -6.28
N VAL A 307 -9.56 8.98 -7.59
CA VAL A 307 -8.94 7.93 -8.41
C VAL A 307 -7.41 8.01 -8.36
N LYS A 308 -6.75 6.86 -8.57
CA LYS A 308 -5.31 6.69 -8.30
C LYS A 308 -4.39 7.62 -9.11
N SER A 309 -4.77 7.98 -10.33
CA SER A 309 -3.94 8.77 -11.25
C SER A 309 -4.80 9.77 -12.01
N ARG A 310 -4.16 10.74 -12.68
CA ARG A 310 -4.83 11.67 -13.60
C ARG A 310 -5.56 10.93 -14.73
N ALA A 311 -4.95 9.90 -15.29
CA ALA A 311 -5.57 9.03 -16.30
C ALA A 311 -6.82 8.28 -15.76
N GLY A 312 -6.92 8.08 -14.44
CA GLY A 312 -8.12 7.52 -13.83
C GLY A 312 -9.33 8.46 -13.89
N ARG A 313 -9.13 9.79 -13.99
CA ARG A 313 -10.19 10.78 -14.21
C ARG A 313 -10.49 10.82 -15.70
N ARG A 314 -11.53 10.14 -16.13
CA ARG A 314 -11.88 9.97 -17.54
C ARG A 314 -13.38 10.03 -17.76
N GLY A 315 -13.78 10.29 -18.99
CA GLY A 315 -15.16 10.11 -19.46
C GLY A 315 -15.26 8.84 -20.27
N ILE A 316 -16.22 8.00 -19.98
CA ILE A 316 -16.50 6.77 -20.71
C ILE A 316 -17.81 6.99 -21.47
N ARG A 317 -17.79 6.94 -22.80
CA ARG A 317 -19.01 6.94 -23.60
C ARG A 317 -19.67 5.57 -23.49
N LEU A 318 -20.93 5.56 -23.06
CA LEU A 318 -21.69 4.34 -22.88
C LEU A 318 -22.27 3.87 -24.23
N PRO A 319 -22.20 2.58 -24.55
CA PRO A 319 -23.00 1.98 -25.60
C PRO A 319 -24.50 2.21 -25.32
N ASP A 320 -25.31 2.31 -26.36
CA ASP A 320 -26.74 2.66 -26.23
C ASP A 320 -27.47 1.68 -25.32
N GLN A 321 -27.25 0.38 -25.49
CA GLN A 321 -27.85 -0.64 -24.64
C GLN A 321 -27.47 -0.50 -23.16
N VAL A 322 -26.22 -0.19 -22.85
CA VAL A 322 -25.77 0.02 -21.46
C VAL A 322 -26.39 1.28 -20.89
N PHE A 323 -26.55 2.33 -21.69
CA PHE A 323 -27.24 3.54 -21.29
C PHE A 323 -28.72 3.29 -20.97
N GLU A 324 -29.43 2.53 -21.81
CA GLU A 324 -30.84 2.16 -21.60
C GLU A 324 -30.99 1.36 -20.30
N LEU A 325 -30.12 0.38 -20.04
CA LEU A 325 -30.11 -0.37 -18.79
C LEU A 325 -29.92 0.53 -17.55
N LEU A 326 -29.10 1.56 -17.67
CA LEU A 326 -28.93 2.54 -16.59
C LEU A 326 -30.19 3.39 -16.40
N MET A 327 -30.85 3.81 -17.49
CA MET A 327 -32.09 4.58 -17.39
C MET A 327 -33.22 3.76 -16.78
N GLU A 328 -33.30 2.49 -17.08
CA GLU A 328 -34.25 1.58 -16.44
C GLU A 328 -33.94 1.41 -14.95
N HIS A 329 -32.65 1.25 -14.60
CA HIS A 329 -32.23 1.19 -13.21
C HIS A 329 -32.56 2.49 -12.45
N GLU A 330 -32.47 3.66 -13.08
CA GLU A 330 -32.86 4.95 -12.48
C GLU A 330 -34.34 4.96 -12.13
N LYS A 331 -35.22 4.42 -13.00
CA LYS A 331 -36.66 4.32 -12.74
C LYS A 331 -36.95 3.40 -11.55
N VAL A 332 -36.30 2.24 -11.52
CA VAL A 332 -36.43 1.30 -10.38
C VAL A 332 -36.02 1.98 -9.07
N GLN A 333 -34.90 2.70 -9.08
CA GLN A 333 -34.41 3.43 -7.90
C GLN A 333 -35.39 4.56 -7.47
N ALA A 334 -36.01 5.24 -8.43
CA ALA A 334 -37.02 6.26 -8.15
C ALA A 334 -38.29 5.66 -7.48
N GLN A 335 -38.77 4.49 -7.95
CA GLN A 335 -39.86 3.75 -7.32
C GLN A 335 -39.51 3.29 -5.90
N GLU A 336 -38.32 2.80 -5.67
CA GLU A 336 -37.84 2.42 -4.34
C GLU A 336 -37.78 3.61 -3.39
N ARG A 337 -37.37 4.78 -3.90
CA ARG A 337 -37.34 6.02 -3.13
C ARG A 337 -38.76 6.42 -2.68
N GLU A 338 -39.73 6.32 -3.58
CA GLU A 338 -41.13 6.58 -3.26
C GLU A 338 -41.66 5.60 -2.23
N LEU A 339 -41.41 4.31 -2.39
CA LEU A 339 -41.81 3.26 -1.45
C LEU A 339 -41.15 3.38 -0.07
N ALA A 340 -39.91 3.79 -0.01
CA ALA A 340 -39.16 3.92 1.24
C ALA A 340 -39.54 5.18 2.03
N GLY A 341 -40.06 6.23 1.37
CA GLY A 341 -40.48 7.47 2.01
C GLY A 341 -39.40 8.04 2.95
N ASP A 342 -39.73 8.27 4.20
CA ASP A 342 -38.81 8.82 5.22
C ASP A 342 -37.64 7.90 5.57
N LEU A 343 -37.72 6.63 5.21
CA LEU A 343 -36.60 5.68 5.39
C LEU A 343 -35.55 5.76 4.29
N TRP A 344 -35.83 6.56 3.25
CA TRP A 344 -34.87 6.73 2.16
C TRP A 344 -33.69 7.60 2.58
N HIS A 345 -32.47 7.08 2.36
CA HIS A 345 -31.27 7.86 2.55
C HIS A 345 -30.92 8.63 1.26
N GLU A 346 -31.11 9.94 1.29
CA GLU A 346 -30.81 10.79 0.14
C GLU A 346 -29.33 10.71 -0.24
N SER A 347 -29.07 10.25 -1.43
CA SER A 347 -27.74 10.15 -1.99
C SER A 347 -27.77 10.23 -3.52
N ASP A 348 -26.70 10.70 -4.11
CA ASP A 348 -26.54 10.80 -5.57
C ASP A 348 -25.95 9.51 -6.19
N PHE A 349 -25.85 8.42 -5.43
CA PHE A 349 -25.25 7.17 -5.94
C PHE A 349 -26.18 6.47 -6.94
N MET A 350 -25.58 5.98 -8.06
CA MET A 350 -26.30 5.17 -9.03
C MET A 350 -26.70 3.81 -8.44
N PHE A 351 -25.82 3.19 -7.66
CA PHE A 351 -26.02 1.86 -7.10
C PHE A 351 -26.11 1.94 -5.59
N THR A 352 -27.28 1.68 -5.05
CA THR A 352 -27.62 1.79 -3.63
C THR A 352 -28.27 0.51 -3.12
N GLN A 353 -28.40 0.40 -1.81
CA GLN A 353 -29.35 -0.51 -1.18
C GLN A 353 -30.80 -0.03 -1.43
N PRO A 354 -31.83 -0.87 -1.18
CA PRO A 354 -33.23 -0.47 -1.40
C PRO A 354 -33.69 0.74 -0.60
N ASN A 355 -33.00 1.12 0.46
CA ASN A 355 -33.23 2.31 1.27
C ASN A 355 -32.35 3.51 0.90
N GLY A 356 -31.71 3.53 -0.26
CA GLY A 356 -30.84 4.61 -0.72
C GLY A 356 -29.43 4.62 -0.12
N ASN A 357 -29.12 3.77 0.85
CA ASN A 357 -27.77 3.69 1.41
C ASN A 357 -26.76 3.18 0.37
N PRO A 358 -25.55 3.75 0.33
CA PRO A 358 -24.52 3.32 -0.59
C PRO A 358 -24.10 1.85 -0.35
N ILE A 359 -23.71 1.15 -1.42
CA ILE A 359 -23.22 -0.23 -1.35
C ILE A 359 -21.90 -0.30 -0.60
N ASP A 360 -21.78 -1.27 0.32
CA ASP A 360 -20.51 -1.58 0.98
C ASP A 360 -19.59 -2.39 0.05
N PRO A 361 -18.29 -2.06 -0.03
CA PRO A 361 -17.37 -2.80 -0.89
C PRO A 361 -17.24 -4.30 -0.61
N ARG A 362 -17.53 -4.75 0.62
CA ARG A 362 -17.53 -6.18 0.96
C ARG A 362 -18.80 -6.87 0.48
N SER A 363 -19.96 -6.23 0.62
CA SER A 363 -21.22 -6.74 0.09
C SER A 363 -21.16 -6.88 -1.43
N ASP A 364 -20.58 -5.90 -2.14
CA ASP A 364 -20.35 -5.96 -3.57
C ASP A 364 -19.47 -7.15 -3.99
N HIS A 365 -18.42 -7.46 -3.20
CA HIS A 365 -17.61 -8.65 -3.45
C HIS A 365 -18.40 -9.95 -3.29
N ASN A 366 -19.22 -10.04 -2.27
CA ASN A 366 -20.04 -11.23 -2.02
C ASN A 366 -21.09 -11.41 -3.12
N GLU A 367 -21.70 -10.31 -3.59
CA GLU A 367 -22.66 -10.34 -4.70
C GLU A 367 -21.99 -10.77 -6.02
N TRP A 368 -20.75 -10.36 -6.28
CA TRP A 368 -20.00 -10.84 -7.42
C TRP A 368 -19.77 -12.35 -7.35
N LYS A 369 -19.38 -12.87 -6.19
CA LYS A 369 -19.20 -14.33 -6.01
C LYS A 369 -20.50 -15.10 -6.16
N ALA A 370 -21.60 -14.55 -5.66
CA ALA A 370 -22.93 -15.13 -5.87
C ALA A 370 -23.37 -15.08 -7.34
N LEU A 371 -22.99 -14.03 -8.09
CA LEU A 371 -23.26 -13.92 -9.52
C LEU A 371 -22.50 -15.00 -10.33
N LEU A 372 -21.21 -15.22 -10.01
CA LEU A 372 -20.41 -16.27 -10.66
C LEU A 372 -21.05 -17.66 -10.45
N ALA A 373 -21.47 -17.95 -9.23
CA ALA A 373 -22.13 -19.22 -8.90
C ALA A 373 -23.49 -19.38 -9.61
N GLU A 374 -24.31 -18.32 -9.71
CA GLU A 374 -25.61 -18.34 -10.39
C GLU A 374 -25.43 -18.51 -11.92
N ALA A 375 -24.38 -17.94 -12.48
CA ALA A 375 -24.06 -18.04 -13.89
C ALA A 375 -23.31 -19.35 -14.25
N GLU A 376 -23.01 -20.19 -13.24
CA GLU A 376 -22.20 -21.42 -13.40
C GLU A 376 -20.82 -21.16 -14.02
N VAL A 377 -20.24 -19.97 -13.76
CA VAL A 377 -18.93 -19.55 -14.24
C VAL A 377 -17.87 -19.79 -13.17
N ARG A 378 -16.66 -20.10 -13.61
CA ARG A 378 -15.50 -20.33 -12.74
C ARG A 378 -15.29 -19.22 -11.71
N ASP A 379 -14.68 -19.57 -10.57
CA ASP A 379 -14.36 -18.57 -9.54
C ASP A 379 -13.29 -17.59 -10.02
N ALA A 380 -13.63 -16.31 -10.06
CA ALA A 380 -12.77 -15.24 -10.53
C ALA A 380 -12.96 -13.95 -9.72
N ARG A 381 -12.00 -13.06 -9.80
CA ARG A 381 -12.08 -11.74 -9.15
C ARG A 381 -12.89 -10.79 -10.03
N LEU A 382 -13.61 -9.83 -9.44
CA LEU A 382 -14.28 -8.78 -10.24
C LEU A 382 -13.28 -7.97 -11.09
N HIS A 383 -12.00 -7.95 -10.73
CA HIS A 383 -10.96 -7.29 -11.53
C HIS A 383 -10.67 -8.05 -12.83
N ASP A 384 -10.94 -9.34 -12.87
CA ASP A 384 -10.75 -10.18 -14.06
C ASP A 384 -11.81 -9.84 -15.14
N ALA A 385 -13.01 -9.39 -14.76
CA ALA A 385 -13.98 -8.77 -15.68
C ALA A 385 -13.40 -7.57 -16.43
N ARG A 386 -12.61 -6.75 -15.75
CA ARG A 386 -11.91 -5.62 -16.38
C ARG A 386 -10.78 -6.09 -17.31
N HIS A 387 -10.09 -7.18 -16.97
CA HIS A 387 -9.11 -7.79 -17.87
C HIS A 387 -9.79 -8.30 -19.12
N THR A 388 -10.94 -8.97 -18.97
CA THR A 388 -11.77 -9.43 -20.08
C THR A 388 -12.19 -8.28 -20.99
N ALA A 389 -12.70 -7.16 -20.41
CA ALA A 389 -13.06 -6.00 -21.21
C ALA A 389 -11.88 -5.46 -22.04
N ALA A 390 -10.68 -5.42 -21.48
CA ALA A 390 -9.48 -5.01 -22.22
C ALA A 390 -9.13 -5.98 -23.35
N THR A 391 -9.22 -7.29 -23.11
CA THR A 391 -9.01 -8.34 -24.11
C THR A 391 -10.01 -8.21 -25.26
N VAL A 392 -11.30 -8.04 -24.94
CA VAL A 392 -12.36 -7.88 -25.96
C VAL A 392 -12.10 -6.63 -26.81
N LEU A 393 -11.74 -5.50 -26.21
CA LEU A 393 -11.42 -4.28 -26.96
C LEU A 393 -10.22 -4.48 -27.89
N LEU A 394 -9.20 -5.22 -27.46
CA LEU A 394 -8.06 -5.58 -28.31
C LEU A 394 -8.49 -6.49 -29.48
N LEU A 395 -9.30 -7.50 -29.22
CA LEU A 395 -9.82 -8.41 -30.27
C LEU A 395 -10.68 -7.67 -31.29
N LEU A 396 -11.40 -6.63 -30.87
CA LEU A 396 -12.16 -5.74 -31.77
C LEU A 396 -11.27 -4.77 -32.56
N GLY A 397 -9.93 -4.84 -32.43
CA GLY A 397 -8.98 -4.00 -33.13
C GLY A 397 -8.90 -2.55 -32.62
N VAL A 398 -9.42 -2.27 -31.41
CA VAL A 398 -9.34 -0.95 -30.82
C VAL A 398 -7.88 -0.59 -30.52
N GLN A 399 -7.44 0.57 -30.98
CA GLN A 399 -6.05 1.00 -30.80
C GLN A 399 -5.69 1.17 -29.32
N LEU A 400 -4.48 0.76 -28.95
CA LEU A 400 -4.01 0.78 -27.57
C LEU A 400 -4.18 2.12 -26.84
N PRO A 401 -3.93 3.31 -27.43
CA PRO A 401 -4.19 4.60 -26.77
C PRO A 401 -5.66 4.77 -26.35
N ALA A 402 -6.61 4.37 -27.20
CA ALA A 402 -8.04 4.44 -26.89
C ALA A 402 -8.43 3.46 -25.75
N ILE A 403 -7.86 2.26 -25.77
CA ILE A 403 -8.03 1.31 -24.65
C ILE A 403 -7.46 1.89 -23.36
N MET A 404 -6.29 2.50 -23.41
CA MET A 404 -5.68 3.13 -22.24
C MET A 404 -6.57 4.25 -21.68
N ASP A 405 -7.20 5.05 -22.52
CA ASP A 405 -8.14 6.09 -22.10
C ASP A 405 -9.40 5.50 -21.47
N ILE A 406 -10.03 4.51 -22.10
CA ILE A 406 -11.22 3.84 -21.57
C ILE A 406 -10.90 3.19 -20.22
N MET A 407 -9.77 2.47 -20.15
CA MET A 407 -9.34 1.78 -18.94
C MET A 407 -8.75 2.73 -17.88
N GLY A 408 -8.34 3.95 -18.23
CA GLY A 408 -7.63 4.86 -17.34
C GLY A 408 -6.27 4.29 -16.90
N TRP A 409 -5.49 3.80 -17.86
CA TRP A 409 -4.11 3.34 -17.66
C TRP A 409 -3.13 4.47 -17.92
N SER A 410 -2.18 4.66 -17.02
CA SER A 410 -1.12 5.67 -17.15
C SER A 410 0.20 5.09 -17.69
N ASN A 411 0.29 3.77 -17.88
CA ASN A 411 1.52 3.10 -18.29
C ASN A 411 1.22 1.96 -19.28
N THR A 412 1.95 1.95 -20.39
CA THR A 412 1.89 0.93 -21.44
C THR A 412 2.38 -0.46 -20.96
N LYS A 413 3.15 -0.54 -19.86
CA LYS A 413 3.56 -1.84 -19.28
C LYS A 413 2.37 -2.72 -18.91
N VAL A 414 1.22 -2.12 -18.59
CA VAL A 414 -0.02 -2.86 -18.31
C VAL A 414 -0.50 -3.60 -19.55
N ALA A 415 -0.32 -3.01 -20.74
CA ALA A 415 -0.72 -3.62 -22.01
C ALA A 415 0.10 -4.86 -22.37
N LYS A 416 1.34 -4.98 -21.88
CA LYS A 416 2.17 -6.19 -22.11
C LYS A 416 1.55 -7.47 -21.54
N ARG A 417 0.67 -7.34 -20.52
CA ARG A 417 -0.06 -8.49 -19.97
C ARG A 417 -1.05 -9.13 -20.95
N TYR A 418 -1.33 -8.45 -22.05
CA TYR A 418 -2.26 -8.91 -23.09
C TYR A 418 -1.53 -9.35 -24.36
N SER A 419 -0.21 -9.61 -24.29
CA SER A 419 0.60 -10.03 -25.44
C SER A 419 0.16 -11.36 -26.03
N HIS A 420 -0.46 -12.25 -25.23
CA HIS A 420 -1.03 -13.52 -25.71
C HIS A 420 -2.18 -13.32 -26.72
N VAL A 421 -2.89 -12.19 -26.68
CA VAL A 421 -3.95 -11.84 -27.64
C VAL A 421 -3.38 -11.46 -29.00
N THR A 422 -2.08 -11.16 -29.07
CA THR A 422 -1.41 -10.66 -30.28
C THR A 422 -1.49 -11.66 -31.44
N ALA A 423 -1.46 -12.95 -31.18
CA ALA A 423 -1.55 -13.99 -32.22
C ALA A 423 -2.91 -13.96 -32.95
N ALA A 424 -4.02 -13.89 -32.21
CA ALA A 424 -5.36 -13.77 -32.78
C ALA A 424 -5.54 -12.46 -33.56
N ILE A 425 -4.98 -11.37 -33.04
CA ILE A 425 -4.99 -10.06 -33.72
C ILE A 425 -4.17 -10.12 -35.00
N GLN A 426 -2.99 -10.75 -34.99
CA GLN A 426 -2.15 -10.93 -36.20
C GLN A 426 -2.87 -11.77 -37.28
N THR A 427 -3.57 -12.82 -36.89
CA THR A 427 -4.37 -13.60 -37.82
C THR A 427 -5.49 -12.78 -38.46
N ASN A 428 -6.18 -11.95 -37.66
CA ASN A 428 -7.23 -11.05 -38.16
C ASN A 428 -6.66 -9.97 -39.08
N ILE A 429 -5.53 -9.35 -38.70
CA ILE A 429 -4.82 -8.37 -39.55
C ILE A 429 -4.39 -9.02 -40.86
N ALA A 430 -3.82 -10.22 -40.82
CA ALA A 430 -3.41 -10.93 -42.02
C ALA A 430 -4.61 -11.21 -42.98
N ALA A 431 -5.77 -11.61 -42.41
CA ALA A 431 -7.00 -11.77 -43.19
C ALA A 431 -7.49 -10.44 -43.80
N GLN A 432 -7.48 -9.37 -43.03
CA GLN A 432 -7.85 -8.03 -43.53
C GLN A 432 -6.90 -7.51 -44.61
N VAL A 433 -5.59 -7.70 -44.44
CA VAL A 433 -4.58 -7.36 -45.46
C VAL A 433 -4.81 -8.19 -46.73
N ASN A 434 -5.08 -9.48 -46.58
CA ASN A 434 -5.38 -10.34 -47.71
C ASN A 434 -6.62 -9.86 -48.48
N THR A 435 -7.71 -9.54 -47.77
CA THR A 435 -8.94 -9.03 -48.38
C THR A 435 -8.70 -7.65 -49.05
N LEU A 436 -7.91 -6.77 -48.43
CA LEU A 436 -7.63 -5.45 -48.97
C LEU A 436 -6.76 -5.46 -50.22
N LEU A 437 -5.74 -6.35 -50.25
CA LEU A 437 -4.74 -6.37 -51.31
C LEU A 437 -5.15 -7.28 -52.49
N TRP A 438 -5.88 -8.35 -52.22
CA TRP A 438 -6.20 -9.38 -53.26
C TRP A 438 -7.72 -9.64 -53.45
N GLY A 439 -8.56 -8.90 -52.69
CA GLY A 439 -10.01 -9.07 -52.74
C GLY A 439 -10.51 -10.35 -52.06
N SER A 440 -11.79 -10.37 -51.72
CA SER A 440 -12.44 -11.60 -51.27
C SER A 440 -12.58 -12.53 -52.47
N LYS A 441 -11.96 -13.71 -52.41
CA LYS A 441 -12.31 -14.80 -53.34
C LYS A 441 -13.67 -15.34 -53.01
#